data_b8c13485991121cc837d882a4778a573
#
_entry.id   b8c13485991121cc837d882a4778a573
#
_cell.length_a   1.000
_cell.length_b   1.000
_cell.length_c   1.000
_cell.angle_alpha   90.00
_cell.angle_beta   90.00
_cell.angle_gamma   90.00
#
_symmetry.space_group_name_H-M   'P 1'
#
loop_
_entity.id
_entity.type
_entity.pdbx_description
1 polymer ?
#
loop_
_entity_poly.entity_id
_entity_poly.type
_entity_poly.pdbx_seq_one_letter_code
_entity_poly.pdbx_strand_id
1 'polypeptide(L)'
;MLAAAIAPGVWSCLTAAEGRKKKYDFLPYKGPGLAPVVRVTPDDGFYVHTYYDVCPWSPSGRYLAVSRLPYQDHNAVLGDTADVCLIDTREQTIETLHRTKVWAFQTGTNANWGGSDRYLYANDLVDGAAACARIDLQTGEIRLFAGPMYNVAPNDSCVIAFPLELLDATQLGYGTPSRDPQHPPTLPPGASKTQGLWRTDLKTNQKRLLVSLAQLATRVPEPPPRPDGTWYLWHSKHNRQGTRILQISRTLFSDGSGGRNTIVFTFKPDGSDIYALPTRPMWGTDGGHPNWHGDGEHVIRNLPVEGTARICQWRYDGSGFRLLSEKLKGGGHPRIEPAGRYAVTDAFSDDQLTLRLLDVKADREEKLCTIRTFSKKALEDSTLRLDGHPAFSRDFRKVCFQAAPEGRRQLFVADLARILS
;
A
#
# COMPACT_ATOMS: atom_id res chain seq x y z
N MET A 1 4.78 7.68 30.09
CA MET A 1 3.95 6.46 30.08
C MET A 1 4.76 5.34 29.49
N LEU A 2 4.93 4.27 30.25
CA LEU A 2 5.90 3.20 30.03
C LEU A 2 5.59 2.42 28.74
N ALA A 3 6.54 2.42 27.80
CA ALA A 3 6.61 1.40 26.81
C ALA A 3 7.00 0.10 27.53
N ALA A 4 6.07 -0.84 27.64
CA ALA A 4 6.38 -2.17 28.11
C ALA A 4 7.40 -2.79 27.15
N ALA A 5 8.62 -2.97 27.61
CA ALA A 5 9.64 -3.74 26.93
C ALA A 5 9.18 -5.19 26.94
N ILE A 6 8.81 -5.74 25.80
CA ILE A 6 8.61 -7.19 25.63
C ILE A 6 9.96 -7.85 25.90
N ALA A 7 10.02 -8.64 26.94
CA ALA A 7 11.24 -9.37 27.31
C ALA A 7 11.71 -10.25 26.13
N PRO A 8 13.01 -10.34 25.84
CA PRO A 8 13.52 -11.22 24.82
C PRO A 8 13.36 -12.67 25.31
N GLY A 9 12.41 -13.41 24.73
CA GLY A 9 12.38 -14.85 25.03
C GLY A 9 11.06 -15.60 24.87
N VAL A 10 9.93 -14.98 24.61
CA VAL A 10 8.69 -15.74 24.35
C VAL A 10 8.33 -15.63 22.88
N TRP A 11 8.74 -16.60 22.10
CA TRP A 11 8.35 -16.80 20.72
C TRP A 11 7.02 -17.53 20.72
N SER A 12 5.91 -16.86 20.47
CA SER A 12 4.64 -17.53 20.21
C SER A 12 4.67 -18.07 18.79
N CYS A 13 4.96 -19.37 18.63
CA CYS A 13 4.68 -20.07 17.39
C CYS A 13 3.19 -20.43 17.39
N LEU A 14 2.43 -19.83 16.50
CA LEU A 14 1.06 -20.23 16.19
C LEU A 14 1.12 -21.18 14.98
N THR A 15 0.29 -22.20 14.97
CA THR A 15 0.06 -22.99 13.75
C THR A 15 -0.94 -22.25 12.87
N ALA A 16 -0.68 -22.21 11.57
CA ALA A 16 -1.64 -21.70 10.61
C ALA A 16 -3.00 -22.39 10.81
N ALA A 17 -4.09 -21.64 10.76
CA ALA A 17 -5.40 -22.24 10.64
C ALA A 17 -5.37 -23.13 9.39
N GLU A 18 -5.63 -24.43 9.51
CA GLU A 18 -5.76 -25.33 8.35
C GLU A 18 -6.98 -24.90 7.52
N GLY A 19 -6.78 -23.86 6.72
CA GLY A 19 -7.73 -23.45 5.71
C GLY A 19 -7.74 -24.48 4.60
N ARG A 20 -8.87 -25.15 4.40
CA ARG A 20 -9.01 -26.14 3.35
C ARG A 20 -8.77 -25.47 2.01
N LYS A 21 -7.73 -25.87 1.28
CA LYS A 21 -7.44 -25.40 -0.07
C LYS A 21 -8.64 -25.66 -0.98
N LYS A 22 -9.25 -24.60 -1.50
CA LYS A 22 -10.44 -24.64 -2.35
C LYS A 22 -10.07 -24.41 -3.79
N LYS A 23 -10.45 -25.33 -4.68
CA LYS A 23 -10.33 -25.16 -6.13
C LYS A 23 -11.56 -24.42 -6.67
N TYR A 24 -11.35 -23.54 -7.66
CA TYR A 24 -12.39 -22.79 -8.35
C TYR A 24 -11.87 -22.31 -9.71
N ASP A 25 -12.79 -21.96 -10.62
CA ASP A 25 -12.39 -21.47 -11.94
C ASP A 25 -12.19 -19.95 -11.93
N PHE A 26 -11.14 -19.49 -12.60
CA PHE A 26 -11.01 -18.08 -12.92
C PHE A 26 -12.00 -17.70 -14.01
N LEU A 27 -12.72 -16.62 -13.82
CA LEU A 27 -13.81 -16.24 -14.72
C LEU A 27 -13.40 -15.12 -15.67
N PRO A 28 -13.43 -15.36 -16.98
CA PRO A 28 -13.18 -14.31 -17.96
C PRO A 28 -14.17 -13.14 -17.79
N TYR A 29 -13.65 -11.91 -17.74
CA TYR A 29 -14.46 -10.71 -17.77
C TYR A 29 -14.64 -10.22 -19.22
N LYS A 30 -15.88 -10.15 -19.67
CA LYS A 30 -16.25 -9.80 -21.06
C LYS A 30 -16.65 -8.31 -21.18
N GLY A 31 -15.89 -7.41 -20.51
CA GLY A 31 -16.08 -5.97 -20.65
C GLY A 31 -15.28 -5.37 -21.80
N PRO A 32 -15.53 -4.10 -22.14
CA PRO A 32 -14.79 -3.41 -23.18
C PRO A 32 -13.34 -3.13 -22.77
N GLY A 33 -12.39 -3.26 -23.70
CA GLY A 33 -10.97 -2.98 -23.49
C GLY A 33 -10.07 -3.83 -24.36
N LEU A 34 -8.77 -3.51 -24.34
CA LEU A 34 -7.75 -4.19 -25.16
C LEU A 34 -7.19 -5.45 -24.51
N ALA A 35 -7.12 -5.46 -23.17
CA ALA A 35 -6.52 -6.57 -22.44
C ALA A 35 -7.53 -7.68 -22.16
N PRO A 36 -7.14 -8.96 -22.32
CA PRO A 36 -7.86 -10.05 -21.68
C PRO A 36 -7.86 -9.87 -20.16
N VAL A 37 -9.02 -9.93 -19.55
CA VAL A 37 -9.21 -9.77 -18.09
C VAL A 37 -9.89 -11.00 -17.52
N VAL A 38 -9.40 -11.45 -16.38
CA VAL A 38 -9.99 -12.56 -15.62
C VAL A 38 -10.22 -12.15 -14.17
N ARG A 39 -11.36 -12.53 -13.59
CA ARG A 39 -11.58 -12.50 -12.15
C ARG A 39 -10.81 -13.65 -11.52
N VAL A 40 -9.96 -13.33 -10.54
CA VAL A 40 -9.08 -14.32 -9.89
C VAL A 40 -9.49 -14.64 -8.47
N THR A 41 -10.60 -14.11 -7.98
CA THR A 41 -11.16 -14.42 -6.67
C THR A 41 -12.47 -15.19 -6.81
N PRO A 42 -12.77 -16.12 -5.88
CA PRO A 42 -14.05 -16.83 -5.87
C PRO A 42 -15.21 -15.90 -5.49
N ASP A 43 -16.43 -16.40 -5.58
CA ASP A 43 -17.66 -15.63 -5.33
C ASP A 43 -18.23 -15.85 -3.91
N ASP A 44 -17.36 -16.06 -2.94
CA ASP A 44 -17.72 -16.41 -1.56
C ASP A 44 -17.23 -15.39 -0.51
N GLY A 45 -16.84 -14.19 -0.94
CA GLY A 45 -16.33 -13.18 -0.04
C GLY A 45 -16.05 -11.83 -0.70
N PHE A 46 -15.53 -10.90 0.11
CA PHE A 46 -15.10 -9.57 -0.29
C PHE A 46 -13.59 -9.54 -0.31
N TYR A 47 -12.99 -9.38 -1.47
CA TYR A 47 -11.56 -9.53 -1.65
C TYR A 47 -10.89 -8.22 -2.04
N VAL A 48 -9.73 -7.96 -1.41
CA VAL A 48 -8.84 -6.84 -1.75
C VAL A 48 -7.38 -7.34 -1.75
N HIS A 49 -6.52 -6.73 -2.54
CA HIS A 49 -5.09 -6.80 -2.31
C HIS A 49 -4.65 -5.59 -1.47
N THR A 50 -3.40 -5.56 -1.00
CA THR A 50 -2.96 -4.58 -0.02
C THR A 50 -3.15 -3.13 -0.48
N TYR A 51 -2.40 -2.67 -1.48
CA TYR A 51 -2.50 -1.30 -2.00
C TYR A 51 -1.74 -1.20 -3.32
N TYR A 52 -1.96 -0.09 -4.09
CA TYR A 52 -1.31 0.06 -5.40
C TYR A 52 0.22 0.01 -5.36
N ASP A 53 0.84 0.36 -4.26
CA ASP A 53 2.29 0.43 -4.08
C ASP A 53 2.91 -0.87 -3.53
N VAL A 54 2.08 -1.83 -3.13
CA VAL A 54 2.50 -3.17 -2.71
C VAL A 54 2.18 -4.17 -3.82
N CYS A 55 3.18 -4.95 -4.24
CA CYS A 55 2.99 -5.97 -5.25
C CYS A 55 2.32 -7.21 -4.63
N PRO A 56 1.10 -7.59 -5.05
CA PRO A 56 0.42 -8.77 -4.51
C PRO A 56 1.03 -10.09 -5.01
N TRP A 57 1.84 -10.04 -6.07
CA TRP A 57 2.47 -11.21 -6.68
C TRP A 57 3.67 -11.69 -5.88
N SER A 58 3.77 -12.99 -5.68
CA SER A 58 4.97 -13.61 -5.13
C SER A 58 6.18 -13.37 -6.03
N PRO A 59 7.42 -13.54 -5.53
CA PRO A 59 8.64 -13.40 -6.31
C PRO A 59 8.66 -14.24 -7.59
N SER A 60 8.13 -15.48 -7.59
CA SER A 60 8.01 -16.31 -8.79
C SER A 60 6.88 -15.88 -9.75
N GLY A 61 5.96 -15.01 -9.30
CA GLY A 61 4.75 -14.66 -10.03
C GLY A 61 3.65 -15.74 -10.04
N ARG A 62 3.83 -16.84 -9.28
CA ARG A 62 2.85 -17.93 -9.18
C ARG A 62 1.68 -17.59 -8.28
N TYR A 63 1.96 -16.96 -7.13
CA TYR A 63 0.97 -16.73 -6.10
C TYR A 63 0.54 -15.29 -6.01
N LEU A 64 -0.71 -15.05 -5.59
CA LEU A 64 -1.25 -13.76 -5.20
C LEU A 64 -1.58 -13.77 -3.70
N ALA A 65 -1.05 -12.79 -2.97
CA ALA A 65 -1.47 -12.52 -1.60
C ALA A 65 -2.69 -11.59 -1.63
N VAL A 66 -3.77 -12.02 -0.99
CA VAL A 66 -5.04 -11.29 -0.96
C VAL A 66 -5.64 -11.33 0.43
N SER A 67 -6.49 -10.37 0.74
CA SER A 67 -7.28 -10.35 1.99
C SER A 67 -8.73 -10.66 1.67
N ARG A 68 -9.37 -11.50 2.49
CA ARG A 68 -10.82 -11.65 2.50
C ARG A 68 -11.39 -10.90 3.70
N LEU A 69 -12.18 -9.88 3.43
CA LEU A 69 -12.82 -9.05 4.44
C LEU A 69 -14.11 -9.71 4.94
N PRO A 70 -14.48 -9.51 6.23
CA PRO A 70 -15.71 -10.08 6.77
C PRO A 70 -16.97 -9.40 6.23
N TYR A 71 -16.87 -8.14 5.82
CA TYR A 71 -17.96 -7.29 5.32
C TYR A 71 -17.40 -6.18 4.43
N GLN A 72 -18.26 -5.36 3.81
CA GLN A 72 -17.85 -4.25 2.94
C GLN A 72 -18.69 -2.97 3.07
N ASP A 73 -19.55 -2.87 4.04
CA ASP A 73 -20.57 -1.83 4.23
C ASP A 73 -20.28 -0.87 5.39
N HIS A 74 -19.26 -1.16 6.19
CA HIS A 74 -18.78 -0.28 7.26
C HIS A 74 -17.28 -0.48 7.50
N ASN A 75 -16.64 0.44 8.23
CA ASN A 75 -15.22 0.37 8.54
C ASN A 75 -14.91 -0.73 9.57
N ALA A 76 -13.64 -1.15 9.61
CA ALA A 76 -13.16 -2.15 10.55
C ALA A 76 -13.45 -1.74 11.99
N VAL A 77 -13.95 -2.70 12.79
CA VAL A 77 -14.22 -2.54 14.22
C VAL A 77 -13.20 -3.37 15.00
N LEU A 78 -12.76 -2.85 16.15
CA LEU A 78 -11.80 -3.55 17.00
C LEU A 78 -12.33 -4.93 17.40
N GLY A 79 -11.55 -5.96 17.11
CA GLY A 79 -11.89 -7.36 17.41
C GLY A 79 -12.40 -8.15 16.22
N ASP A 80 -12.87 -7.50 15.17
CA ASP A 80 -13.24 -8.16 13.92
C ASP A 80 -12.03 -8.72 13.20
N THR A 81 -12.23 -9.80 12.46
CA THR A 81 -11.16 -10.53 11.81
C THR A 81 -11.30 -10.53 10.29
N ALA A 82 -10.17 -10.39 9.60
CA ALA A 82 -10.05 -10.66 8.18
C ALA A 82 -9.08 -11.82 7.93
N ASP A 83 -9.20 -12.45 6.77
CA ASP A 83 -8.35 -13.57 6.40
C ASP A 83 -7.20 -13.12 5.49
N VAL A 84 -6.00 -13.59 5.78
CA VAL A 84 -4.85 -13.58 4.87
C VAL A 84 -4.97 -14.80 3.98
N CYS A 85 -5.18 -14.58 2.69
CA CYS A 85 -5.40 -15.65 1.73
C CYS A 85 -4.29 -15.72 0.67
N LEU A 86 -4.05 -16.93 0.18
CA LEU A 86 -3.12 -17.23 -0.91
C LEU A 86 -3.89 -17.80 -2.09
N ILE A 87 -3.75 -17.17 -3.26
CA ILE A 87 -4.24 -17.72 -4.52
C ILE A 87 -3.07 -18.31 -5.30
N ASP A 88 -3.15 -19.59 -5.65
CA ASP A 88 -2.26 -20.22 -6.62
C ASP A 88 -2.85 -20.01 -8.02
N THR A 89 -2.20 -19.18 -8.83
CA THR A 89 -2.71 -18.81 -10.15
C THR A 89 -2.60 -19.92 -11.21
N ARG A 90 -1.78 -20.96 -10.96
CA ARG A 90 -1.65 -22.12 -11.84
C ARG A 90 -2.69 -23.18 -11.54
N GLU A 91 -2.85 -23.50 -10.26
CA GLU A 91 -3.80 -24.52 -9.79
C GLU A 91 -5.22 -23.99 -9.67
N GLN A 92 -5.41 -22.68 -9.75
CA GLN A 92 -6.68 -21.98 -9.53
C GLN A 92 -7.29 -22.39 -8.18
N THR A 93 -6.51 -22.21 -7.13
CA THR A 93 -6.95 -22.53 -5.75
C THR A 93 -6.76 -21.33 -4.86
N ILE A 94 -7.58 -21.23 -3.81
CA ILE A 94 -7.42 -20.28 -2.71
C ILE A 94 -7.34 -21.02 -1.38
N GLU A 95 -6.52 -20.50 -0.49
CA GLU A 95 -6.32 -21.03 0.86
C GLU A 95 -6.26 -19.86 1.85
N THR A 96 -6.93 -20.00 3.00
CA THR A 96 -6.75 -19.09 4.13
C THR A 96 -5.55 -19.55 4.93
N LEU A 97 -4.51 -18.70 4.98
CA LEU A 97 -3.28 -18.98 5.70
C LEU A 97 -3.31 -18.53 7.16
N HIS A 98 -4.00 -17.42 7.43
CA HIS A 98 -4.07 -16.82 8.74
C HIS A 98 -5.32 -15.99 8.88
N ARG A 99 -5.84 -15.88 10.10
CA ARG A 99 -6.94 -14.99 10.46
C ARG A 99 -6.43 -13.97 11.46
N THR A 100 -6.55 -12.68 11.12
CA THR A 100 -6.00 -11.60 11.92
C THR A 100 -7.05 -10.57 12.32
N LYS A 101 -6.84 -9.92 13.48
CA LYS A 101 -7.59 -8.75 13.94
C LYS A 101 -6.99 -7.42 13.47
N VAL A 102 -5.86 -7.45 12.78
CA VAL A 102 -5.17 -6.25 12.27
C VAL A 102 -5.42 -6.14 10.77
N TRP A 103 -6.41 -5.37 10.41
CA TRP A 103 -6.78 -5.12 9.02
C TRP A 103 -7.45 -3.75 8.87
N ALA A 104 -7.48 -3.25 7.65
CA ALA A 104 -8.14 -2.00 7.31
C ALA A 104 -8.87 -2.14 5.98
N PHE A 105 -9.87 -1.31 5.78
CA PHE A 105 -10.78 -1.43 4.65
C PHE A 105 -10.09 -1.21 3.29
N GLN A 106 -9.11 -0.29 3.25
CA GLN A 106 -8.38 0.07 2.03
C GLN A 106 -7.13 -0.78 1.80
N THR A 107 -6.53 -1.36 2.85
CA THR A 107 -5.27 -2.09 2.77
C THR A 107 -5.40 -3.58 3.09
N GLY A 108 -6.61 -4.04 3.42
CA GLY A 108 -6.84 -5.41 3.86
C GLY A 108 -5.96 -5.74 5.07
N THR A 109 -5.41 -6.93 5.11
CA THR A 109 -4.49 -7.41 6.15
C THR A 109 -3.06 -6.90 5.96
N ASN A 110 -2.84 -5.99 5.02
CA ASN A 110 -1.53 -5.48 4.62
C ASN A 110 -0.54 -6.59 4.25
N ALA A 111 -1.00 -7.60 3.51
CA ALA A 111 -0.18 -8.74 3.12
C ALA A 111 0.95 -8.33 2.17
N ASN A 112 2.19 -8.71 2.49
CA ASN A 112 3.39 -8.37 1.75
C ASN A 112 4.24 -9.62 1.49
N TRP A 113 4.81 -9.74 0.30
CA TRP A 113 5.83 -10.71 -0.01
C TRP A 113 7.21 -10.22 0.39
N GLY A 114 8.03 -11.15 0.88
CA GLY A 114 9.46 -10.93 1.04
C GLY A 114 10.27 -11.25 -0.24
N GLY A 115 11.50 -11.70 -0.05
CA GLY A 115 12.44 -12.02 -1.13
C GLY A 115 12.22 -13.38 -1.80
N SER A 116 11.33 -14.22 -1.29
CA SER A 116 11.06 -15.56 -1.81
C SER A 116 9.57 -15.91 -1.72
N ASP A 117 9.15 -16.98 -2.39
CA ASP A 117 7.80 -17.55 -2.27
C ASP A 117 7.57 -18.27 -0.92
N ARG A 118 8.59 -18.37 -0.07
CA ARG A 118 8.48 -19.06 1.21
C ARG A 118 7.76 -18.24 2.26
N TYR A 119 7.99 -16.92 2.31
CA TYR A 119 7.49 -16.09 3.40
C TYR A 119 6.48 -15.06 2.92
N LEU A 120 5.28 -15.13 3.50
CA LEU A 120 4.28 -14.09 3.41
C LEU A 120 4.19 -13.36 4.76
N TYR A 121 4.10 -12.05 4.71
CA TYR A 121 4.02 -11.18 5.88
C TYR A 121 2.67 -10.51 5.95
N ALA A 122 2.11 -10.42 7.15
CA ALA A 122 0.92 -9.66 7.48
C ALA A 122 1.11 -9.03 8.88
N ASN A 123 0.06 -8.52 9.47
CA ASN A 123 0.10 -8.10 10.87
C ASN A 123 -0.86 -8.96 11.69
N ASP A 124 -0.62 -9.01 13.02
CA ASP A 124 -1.56 -9.56 13.98
C ASP A 124 -1.57 -8.71 15.26
N LEU A 125 -2.52 -8.97 16.13
CA LEU A 125 -2.68 -8.23 17.38
C LEU A 125 -2.00 -8.99 18.52
N VAL A 126 -0.96 -8.40 19.11
CA VAL A 126 -0.24 -8.91 20.26
C VAL A 126 -0.36 -7.92 21.40
N ASP A 127 -0.89 -8.35 22.54
CA ASP A 127 -1.12 -7.50 23.73
C ASP A 127 -1.84 -6.18 23.41
N GLY A 128 -2.71 -6.23 22.39
CA GLY A 128 -3.50 -5.10 21.94
C GLY A 128 -2.75 -4.06 21.08
N ALA A 129 -1.59 -4.41 20.56
CA ALA A 129 -0.85 -3.61 19.59
C ALA A 129 -0.58 -4.42 18.31
N ALA A 130 -0.51 -3.75 17.18
CA ALA A 130 -0.16 -4.39 15.91
C ALA A 130 1.29 -4.87 15.92
N ALA A 131 1.50 -6.09 15.47
CA ALA A 131 2.78 -6.78 15.36
C ALA A 131 2.89 -7.51 14.02
N CYS A 132 4.08 -7.56 13.43
CA CYS A 132 4.32 -8.31 12.21
C CYS A 132 4.19 -9.82 12.45
N ALA A 133 3.43 -10.49 11.60
CA ALA A 133 3.30 -11.93 11.49
C ALA A 133 3.96 -12.42 10.20
N ARG A 134 4.97 -13.29 10.28
CA ARG A 134 5.56 -13.99 9.14
C ARG A 134 5.01 -15.39 9.05
N ILE A 135 4.41 -15.71 7.93
CA ILE A 135 3.83 -17.03 7.62
C ILE A 135 4.83 -17.77 6.75
N ASP A 136 5.32 -18.91 7.21
CA ASP A 136 6.16 -19.83 6.43
C ASP A 136 5.27 -20.78 5.63
N LEU A 137 5.22 -20.61 4.31
CA LEU A 137 4.36 -21.41 3.43
C LEU A 137 4.79 -22.86 3.25
N GLN A 138 6.00 -23.23 3.70
CA GLN A 138 6.47 -24.61 3.67
C GLN A 138 6.08 -25.39 4.91
N THR A 139 6.08 -24.73 6.08
CA THR A 139 5.84 -25.39 7.37
C THR A 139 4.48 -25.05 7.98
N GLY A 140 3.83 -23.97 7.51
CA GLY A 140 2.63 -23.41 8.15
C GLY A 140 2.93 -22.67 9.46
N GLU A 141 4.20 -22.51 9.86
CA GLU A 141 4.57 -21.78 11.07
C GLU A 141 4.30 -20.28 10.93
N ILE A 142 3.71 -19.69 11.96
CA ILE A 142 3.51 -18.23 12.06
C ILE A 142 4.40 -17.71 13.18
N ARG A 143 5.33 -16.84 12.82
CA ARG A 143 6.22 -16.15 13.75
C ARG A 143 5.85 -14.69 13.90
N LEU A 144 5.66 -14.26 15.15
CA LEU A 144 5.36 -12.87 15.51
C LEU A 144 6.65 -12.09 15.83
N PHE A 145 6.65 -10.78 15.51
CA PHE A 145 7.77 -9.87 15.71
C PHE A 145 7.39 -8.67 16.58
N ALA A 146 8.40 -8.00 17.17
CA ALA A 146 8.21 -6.93 18.16
C ALA A 146 7.56 -5.63 17.66
N GLY A 147 7.41 -5.46 16.35
CA GLY A 147 6.78 -4.25 15.78
C GLY A 147 5.87 -4.57 14.63
N PRO A 148 4.97 -3.64 14.27
CA PRO A 148 4.10 -3.79 13.11
C PRO A 148 4.90 -3.79 11.81
N MET A 149 4.26 -4.24 10.74
CA MET A 149 4.78 -4.20 9.38
C MET A 149 3.86 -3.35 8.51
N TYR A 150 4.44 -2.35 7.83
CA TYR A 150 3.81 -1.68 6.71
C TYR A 150 4.42 -2.17 5.38
N ASN A 151 5.75 -2.36 5.35
CA ASN A 151 6.45 -2.88 4.19
C ASN A 151 7.64 -3.76 4.61
N VAL A 152 7.93 -4.78 3.81
CA VAL A 152 9.04 -5.74 4.00
C VAL A 152 10.21 -5.35 3.10
N ALA A 153 11.43 -5.42 3.63
CA ALA A 153 12.63 -5.29 2.82
C ALA A 153 12.71 -6.42 1.78
N PRO A 154 13.11 -6.15 0.52
CA PRO A 154 13.16 -7.16 -0.54
C PRO A 154 14.06 -8.37 -0.25
N ASN A 155 14.96 -8.26 0.71
CA ASN A 155 15.88 -9.32 1.14
C ASN A 155 15.48 -9.99 2.47
N ASP A 156 14.26 -9.81 2.95
CA ASP A 156 13.75 -10.36 4.22
C ASP A 156 14.58 -9.96 5.46
N SER A 157 15.34 -8.87 5.42
CA SER A 157 16.17 -8.47 6.56
C SER A 157 15.41 -7.73 7.65
N CYS A 158 14.37 -7.00 7.29
CA CYS A 158 13.58 -6.20 8.22
C CYS A 158 12.19 -5.88 7.69
N VAL A 159 11.35 -5.44 8.60
CA VAL A 159 10.10 -4.74 8.29
C VAL A 159 10.19 -3.30 8.78
N ILE A 160 9.49 -2.41 8.10
CA ILE A 160 9.33 -1.02 8.48
C ILE A 160 7.85 -0.69 8.66
N ALA A 161 7.56 0.10 9.67
CA ALA A 161 6.21 0.60 9.93
C ALA A 161 6.23 1.85 10.82
N PHE A 162 5.16 2.57 10.81
CA PHE A 162 4.70 3.51 11.84
C PHE A 162 3.57 2.84 12.64
N PRO A 163 3.14 3.41 13.80
CA PRO A 163 2.03 2.83 14.56
C PRO A 163 0.75 2.81 13.71
N LEU A 164 0.19 1.61 13.47
CA LEU A 164 -0.98 1.43 12.60
C LEU A 164 -2.26 1.97 13.24
N GLU A 165 -2.35 1.97 14.56
CA GLU A 165 -3.45 2.54 15.32
C GLU A 165 -3.49 4.08 15.19
N LEU A 166 -2.31 4.72 15.14
CA LEU A 166 -2.19 6.14 14.87
C LEU A 166 -2.58 6.47 13.42
N LEU A 167 -2.25 5.58 12.48
CA LEU A 167 -2.65 5.74 11.10
C LEU A 167 -4.19 5.69 10.97
N ASP A 168 -4.87 4.77 11.65
CA ASP A 168 -6.32 4.71 11.63
C ASP A 168 -6.97 5.98 12.20
N ALA A 169 -6.42 6.48 13.33
CA ALA A 169 -6.89 7.71 13.95
C ALA A 169 -6.71 8.97 13.07
N THR A 170 -5.70 8.99 12.21
CA THR A 170 -5.40 10.14 11.33
C THR A 170 -5.94 9.95 9.92
N GLN A 171 -6.19 8.71 9.51
CA GLN A 171 -6.64 8.34 8.16
C GLN A 171 -7.49 7.07 8.24
N LEU A 172 -8.75 7.23 8.58
CA LEU A 172 -9.69 6.12 8.73
C LEU A 172 -9.70 5.19 7.50
N GLY A 173 -9.74 3.88 7.75
CA GLY A 173 -9.78 2.84 6.73
C GLY A 173 -8.42 2.38 6.21
N TYR A 174 -7.30 2.86 6.77
CA TYR A 174 -5.94 2.47 6.33
C TYR A 174 -5.06 1.87 7.42
N GLY A 175 -5.34 2.18 8.67
CA GLY A 175 -4.67 1.61 9.83
C GLY A 175 -5.47 0.47 10.46
N THR A 176 -5.20 0.17 11.71
CA THR A 176 -6.00 -0.76 12.51
C THR A 176 -6.75 -0.02 13.60
N PRO A 177 -8.01 -0.40 13.90
CA PRO A 177 -8.76 0.23 14.99
C PRO A 177 -7.99 0.22 16.31
N SER A 178 -8.05 1.34 17.04
CA SER A 178 -7.43 1.49 18.35
C SER A 178 -8.08 0.59 19.40
N ARG A 179 -7.28 0.13 20.38
CA ARG A 179 -7.76 -0.56 21.57
C ARG A 179 -8.82 0.23 22.33
N ASP A 180 -8.70 1.54 22.33
CA ASP A 180 -9.67 2.46 22.95
C ASP A 180 -10.21 3.41 21.87
N PRO A 181 -11.36 3.06 21.26
CA PRO A 181 -11.97 3.90 20.23
C PRO A 181 -12.46 5.27 20.75
N GLN A 182 -12.70 5.40 22.07
CA GLN A 182 -13.12 6.67 22.68
C GLN A 182 -11.93 7.61 22.90
N HIS A 183 -10.71 7.04 23.02
CA HIS A 183 -9.48 7.80 23.18
C HIS A 183 -8.44 7.31 22.15
N PRO A 184 -8.65 7.57 20.85
CA PRO A 184 -7.71 7.14 19.82
C PRO A 184 -6.33 7.74 20.05
N PRO A 185 -5.26 7.07 19.65
CA PRO A 185 -3.91 7.58 19.80
C PRO A 185 -3.75 8.90 19.05
N THR A 186 -3.13 9.89 19.71
CA THR A 186 -2.87 11.21 19.14
C THR A 186 -1.39 11.54 19.25
N LEU A 187 -0.94 12.47 18.44
CA LEU A 187 0.37 13.09 18.55
C LEU A 187 0.21 14.57 18.95
N PRO A 188 1.14 15.12 19.74
CA PRO A 188 1.16 16.54 20.00
C PRO A 188 1.42 17.34 18.73
N PRO A 189 1.03 18.62 18.69
CA PRO A 189 1.39 19.52 17.59
C PRO A 189 2.89 19.52 17.31
N GLY A 190 3.25 19.73 16.04
CA GLY A 190 4.62 19.69 15.57
C GLY A 190 5.09 18.30 15.15
N ALA A 191 6.39 18.16 15.03
CA ALA A 191 7.07 16.93 14.61
C ALA A 191 7.69 16.22 15.81
N SER A 192 7.16 15.06 16.17
CA SER A 192 7.60 14.28 17.34
C SER A 192 9.05 13.81 17.22
N LYS A 193 9.80 13.85 18.33
CA LYS A 193 11.16 13.29 18.45
C LYS A 193 11.16 11.79 18.75
N THR A 194 10.05 11.24 19.25
CA THR A 194 9.93 9.85 19.73
C THR A 194 9.02 8.99 18.86
N GLN A 195 8.35 9.60 17.90
CA GLN A 195 7.52 8.91 16.91
C GLN A 195 8.05 9.17 15.51
N GLY A 196 7.82 8.19 14.61
CA GLY A 196 8.30 8.22 13.25
C GLY A 196 8.22 6.85 12.62
N LEU A 197 9.18 6.56 11.74
CA LEU A 197 9.31 5.25 11.12
C LEU A 197 10.14 4.32 12.00
N TRP A 198 9.58 3.17 12.30
CA TRP A 198 10.22 2.11 13.07
C TRP A 198 10.72 1.00 12.15
N ARG A 199 11.84 0.39 12.52
CA ARG A 199 12.41 -0.79 11.87
C ARG A 199 12.47 -1.94 12.86
N THR A 200 11.95 -3.11 12.46
CA THR A 200 12.11 -4.35 13.20
C THR A 200 12.99 -5.30 12.39
N ASP A 201 14.11 -5.71 12.98
CA ASP A 201 15.04 -6.67 12.39
C ASP A 201 14.46 -8.08 12.48
N LEU A 202 14.34 -8.78 11.35
CA LEU A 202 13.69 -10.11 11.29
C LEU A 202 14.58 -11.25 11.78
N LYS A 203 15.88 -11.02 11.92
CA LYS A 203 16.81 -12.01 12.49
C LYS A 203 16.85 -11.91 14.01
N THR A 204 17.05 -10.70 14.54
CA THR A 204 17.24 -10.46 15.99
C THR A 204 15.95 -10.12 16.73
N ASN A 205 14.86 -9.82 16.00
CA ASN A 205 13.60 -9.31 16.54
C ASN A 205 13.72 -7.98 17.32
N GLN A 206 14.75 -7.21 17.05
CA GLN A 206 14.94 -5.90 17.67
C GLN A 206 14.18 -4.81 16.92
N LYS A 207 13.34 -4.08 17.64
CA LYS A 207 12.60 -2.91 17.15
C LYS A 207 13.34 -1.63 17.56
N ARG A 208 13.56 -0.72 16.63
CA ARG A 208 14.15 0.60 16.88
C ARG A 208 13.46 1.69 16.06
N LEU A 209 13.45 2.91 16.60
CA LEU A 209 13.08 4.09 15.79
C LEU A 209 14.16 4.30 14.73
N LEU A 210 13.77 4.25 13.47
CA LEU A 210 14.69 4.41 12.33
C LEU A 210 14.91 5.89 12.02
N VAL A 211 13.80 6.63 11.86
CA VAL A 211 13.81 8.08 11.60
C VAL A 211 12.62 8.69 12.34
N SER A 212 12.87 9.72 13.15
CA SER A 212 11.80 10.45 13.82
C SER A 212 11.14 11.50 12.92
N LEU A 213 9.92 11.90 13.24
CA LEU A 213 9.24 13.00 12.55
C LEU A 213 10.05 14.29 12.65
N ALA A 214 10.69 14.55 13.82
CA ALA A 214 11.54 15.72 14.00
C ALA A 214 12.76 15.72 13.07
N GLN A 215 13.40 14.57 12.84
CA GLN A 215 14.50 14.46 11.87
C GLN A 215 14.02 14.74 10.43
N LEU A 216 12.84 14.25 10.04
CA LEU A 216 12.26 14.56 8.74
C LEU A 216 11.99 16.06 8.60
N ALA A 217 11.41 16.67 9.61
CA ALA A 217 11.09 18.11 9.60
C ALA A 217 12.32 19.00 9.38
N THR A 218 13.51 18.61 9.87
CA THR A 218 14.75 19.39 9.63
C THR A 218 15.20 19.39 8.17
N ARG A 219 14.63 18.53 7.32
CA ARG A 219 14.97 18.43 5.90
C ARG A 219 14.03 19.21 5.00
N VAL A 220 12.98 19.79 5.55
CA VAL A 220 12.03 20.60 4.80
C VAL A 220 12.50 22.04 4.82
N PRO A 221 12.73 22.68 3.66
CA PRO A 221 13.29 24.03 3.61
C PRO A 221 12.31 25.10 4.05
N GLU A 222 11.01 24.82 3.99
CA GLU A 222 9.95 25.77 4.36
C GLU A 222 9.19 25.27 5.60
N PRO A 223 8.88 26.14 6.58
CA PRO A 223 8.05 25.74 7.73
C PRO A 223 6.65 25.34 7.27
N PRO A 224 5.92 24.54 8.07
CA PRO A 224 4.51 24.27 7.80
C PRO A 224 3.71 25.57 7.78
N PRO A 225 2.62 25.65 7.01
CA PRO A 225 1.84 26.88 6.84
C PRO A 225 1.15 27.35 8.14
N ARG A 226 1.04 26.45 9.13
CA ARG A 226 0.44 26.73 10.42
C ARG A 226 1.25 26.02 11.54
N PRO A 227 1.44 26.68 12.71
CA PRO A 227 2.23 26.12 13.81
C PRO A 227 1.54 24.99 14.57
N ASP A 228 0.21 24.87 14.49
CA ASP A 228 -0.61 23.84 15.14
C ASP A 228 -0.63 22.50 14.36
N GLY A 229 0.08 22.40 13.25
CA GLY A 229 0.12 21.20 12.43
C GLY A 229 0.79 20.02 13.15
N THR A 230 0.06 18.91 13.30
CA THR A 230 0.59 17.65 13.81
C THR A 230 1.12 16.82 12.64
N TRP A 231 2.39 16.44 12.71
CA TRP A 231 3.01 15.58 11.70
C TRP A 231 2.69 14.11 11.97
N TYR A 232 2.39 13.36 10.92
CA TYR A 232 2.23 11.91 10.96
C TYR A 232 2.75 11.26 9.70
N LEU A 233 3.01 9.95 9.73
CA LEU A 233 3.48 9.19 8.58
C LEU A 233 2.33 8.49 7.87
N TRP A 234 2.52 8.37 6.56
CA TRP A 234 1.61 7.74 5.62
C TRP A 234 2.44 7.00 4.58
N HIS A 235 2.17 5.75 4.29
CA HIS A 235 2.91 4.91 3.37
C HIS A 235 4.45 4.96 3.52
N SER A 236 5.02 3.80 3.70
CA SER A 236 6.47 3.58 3.70
C SER A 236 6.79 2.44 2.77
N LYS A 237 7.79 2.59 1.91
CA LYS A 237 8.12 1.52 0.97
C LYS A 237 9.60 1.50 0.58
N HIS A 238 10.19 0.32 0.60
CA HIS A 238 11.50 0.11 0.02
C HIS A 238 11.41 0.25 -1.51
N ASN A 239 12.50 0.70 -2.14
CA ASN A 239 12.67 0.50 -3.57
C ASN A 239 12.94 -0.98 -3.87
N ARG A 240 12.83 -1.39 -5.13
CA ARG A 240 12.99 -2.80 -5.53
C ARG A 240 14.36 -3.40 -5.19
N GLN A 241 15.41 -2.55 -5.07
CA GLN A 241 16.76 -2.95 -4.71
C GLN A 241 16.97 -3.05 -3.19
N GLY A 242 16.03 -2.52 -2.37
CA GLY A 242 16.17 -2.45 -0.92
C GLY A 242 17.23 -1.44 -0.45
N THR A 243 17.64 -0.53 -1.30
CA THR A 243 18.72 0.46 -1.03
C THR A 243 18.21 1.80 -0.54
N ARG A 244 16.90 2.06 -0.72
CA ARG A 244 16.24 3.28 -0.28
C ARG A 244 14.81 3.02 0.20
N ILE A 245 14.32 3.90 1.07
CA ILE A 245 12.95 3.96 1.57
C ILE A 245 12.33 5.26 1.08
N LEU A 246 11.13 5.18 0.50
CA LEU A 246 10.25 6.30 0.27
C LEU A 246 9.29 6.39 1.44
N GLN A 247 9.16 7.58 2.02
CA GLN A 247 8.27 7.87 3.13
C GLN A 247 7.40 9.06 2.82
N ILE A 248 6.11 8.95 3.05
CA ILE A 248 5.17 10.06 2.98
C ILE A 248 4.92 10.58 4.40
N SER A 249 5.06 11.89 4.58
CA SER A 249 4.60 12.59 5.77
C SER A 249 3.44 13.50 5.43
N ARG A 250 2.50 13.64 6.36
CA ARG A 250 1.35 14.54 6.28
C ARG A 250 1.25 15.39 7.54
N THR A 251 0.51 16.49 7.46
CA THR A 251 0.15 17.31 8.63
C THR A 251 -1.36 17.36 8.77
N LEU A 252 -1.83 17.24 10.01
CA LEU A 252 -3.22 17.42 10.42
C LEU A 252 -3.30 18.62 11.34
N PHE A 253 -4.18 19.57 11.04
CA PHE A 253 -4.38 20.76 11.88
C PHE A 253 -5.44 20.53 12.94
N SER A 254 -5.40 21.34 14.02
CA SER A 254 -6.30 21.21 15.17
C SER A 254 -7.79 21.34 14.84
N ASP A 255 -8.12 22.05 13.76
CA ASP A 255 -9.50 22.19 13.24
C ASP A 255 -9.93 21.05 12.31
N GLY A 256 -9.12 19.99 12.20
CA GLY A 256 -9.37 18.87 11.28
C GLY A 256 -9.09 19.20 9.81
N SER A 257 -8.72 20.45 9.48
CA SER A 257 -8.37 20.83 8.13
C SER A 257 -6.93 20.41 7.76
N GLY A 258 -6.60 20.46 6.49
CA GLY A 258 -5.24 20.34 5.99
C GLY A 258 -4.63 18.95 5.97
N GLY A 259 -5.31 17.90 6.40
CA GLY A 259 -4.78 16.53 6.53
C GLY A 259 -4.20 15.88 5.28
N ARG A 260 -3.93 16.66 4.23
CA ARG A 260 -3.35 16.18 2.98
C ARG A 260 -2.12 16.94 2.52
N ASN A 261 -1.55 17.82 3.35
CA ASN A 261 -0.24 18.40 3.05
C ASN A 261 0.78 17.26 3.02
N THR A 262 1.16 16.85 1.82
CA THR A 262 1.97 15.65 1.61
C THR A 262 3.39 16.03 1.23
N ILE A 263 4.35 15.68 2.08
CA ILE A 263 5.78 15.75 1.77
C ILE A 263 6.29 14.34 1.55
N VAL A 264 7.07 14.16 0.51
CA VAL A 264 7.71 12.89 0.16
C VAL A 264 9.17 12.96 0.54
N PHE A 265 9.62 11.98 1.31
CA PHE A 265 11.02 11.81 1.68
C PHE A 265 11.58 10.54 1.06
N THR A 266 12.87 10.53 0.81
CA THR A 266 13.64 9.31 0.58
C THR A 266 14.86 9.28 1.49
N PHE A 267 15.28 8.10 1.92
CA PHE A 267 16.47 7.89 2.74
C PHE A 267 16.97 6.45 2.65
N LYS A 268 18.19 6.21 3.12
CA LYS A 268 18.77 4.86 3.19
C LYS A 268 18.09 3.98 4.25
N PRO A 269 18.15 2.63 4.16
CA PRO A 269 17.53 1.72 5.13
C PRO A 269 18.10 1.80 6.54
N ASP A 270 19.22 2.48 6.74
CA ASP A 270 19.80 2.78 8.06
C ASP A 270 19.26 4.08 8.69
N GLY A 271 18.46 4.86 7.92
CA GLY A 271 17.89 6.15 8.31
C GLY A 271 18.76 7.34 7.95
N SER A 272 19.90 7.13 7.29
CA SER A 272 20.78 8.20 6.82
C SER A 272 20.38 8.74 5.45
N ASP A 273 21.04 9.82 5.01
CA ASP A 273 20.94 10.37 3.66
C ASP A 273 19.51 10.74 3.28
N ILE A 274 18.87 11.57 4.13
CA ILE A 274 17.47 11.98 4.02
C ILE A 274 17.32 13.15 3.06
N TYR A 275 16.48 13.00 2.06
CA TYR A 275 16.05 14.03 1.11
C TYR A 275 14.55 14.27 1.23
N ALA A 276 14.13 15.56 1.27
CA ALA A 276 12.74 15.95 1.02
C ALA A 276 12.61 16.27 -0.47
N LEU A 277 11.70 15.59 -1.16
CA LEU A 277 11.52 15.80 -2.60
C LEU A 277 10.77 17.12 -2.83
N PRO A 278 11.27 17.99 -3.73
CA PRO A 278 10.65 19.27 -3.98
C PRO A 278 9.28 19.10 -4.64
N THR A 279 8.28 19.79 -4.11
CA THR A 279 6.99 19.99 -4.74
C THR A 279 6.71 21.49 -4.79
N ARG A 280 5.91 21.98 -5.71
CA ARG A 280 5.55 23.38 -5.78
C ARG A 280 4.02 23.53 -5.76
N PRO A 281 3.45 24.13 -4.73
CA PRO A 281 4.10 24.51 -3.47
C PRO A 281 4.50 23.30 -2.62
N MET A 282 5.55 23.43 -1.79
CA MET A 282 6.04 22.34 -0.93
C MET A 282 4.94 21.79 -0.01
N TRP A 283 4.09 22.66 0.51
CA TRP A 283 2.98 22.36 1.39
C TRP A 283 1.62 22.32 0.67
N GLY A 284 1.60 22.08 -0.63
CA GLY A 284 0.36 21.95 -1.39
C GLY A 284 -0.44 20.71 -0.98
N THR A 285 -1.76 20.84 -0.98
CA THR A 285 -2.69 19.72 -0.84
C THR A 285 -2.82 18.93 -2.14
N ASP A 286 -2.30 19.50 -3.22
CA ASP A 286 -2.47 19.01 -4.57
C ASP A 286 -1.47 17.92 -4.91
N GLY A 287 -1.95 16.98 -5.70
CA GLY A 287 -1.17 15.82 -6.12
C GLY A 287 -1.32 14.63 -5.16
N GLY A 288 -0.97 13.46 -5.65
CA GLY A 288 -1.16 12.23 -4.90
C GLY A 288 -0.33 11.07 -5.41
N HIS A 289 -0.43 9.99 -4.65
CA HIS A 289 0.06 8.67 -5.01
C HIS A 289 1.54 8.62 -5.42
N PRO A 290 2.48 9.17 -4.58
CA PRO A 290 3.90 9.02 -4.85
C PRO A 290 4.30 7.56 -4.75
N ASN A 291 5.15 7.13 -5.68
CA ASN A 291 5.62 5.75 -5.75
C ASN A 291 7.03 5.68 -6.34
N TRP A 292 7.71 4.57 -6.10
CA TRP A 292 8.91 4.29 -6.83
C TRP A 292 8.60 4.06 -8.32
N HIS A 293 9.38 4.64 -9.19
CA HIS A 293 9.51 4.22 -10.56
C HIS A 293 10.04 2.78 -10.61
N GLY A 294 9.70 2.00 -11.62
CA GLY A 294 10.11 0.60 -11.74
C GLY A 294 11.63 0.38 -11.75
N ASP A 295 12.44 1.41 -12.06
CA ASP A 295 13.90 1.34 -11.94
C ASP A 295 14.41 1.38 -10.49
N GLY A 296 13.59 1.87 -9.54
CA GLY A 296 13.93 2.00 -8.14
C GLY A 296 14.88 3.17 -7.79
N GLU A 297 15.21 4.01 -8.77
CA GLU A 297 16.07 5.20 -8.61
C GLU A 297 15.27 6.50 -8.64
N HIS A 298 14.12 6.49 -9.33
CA HIS A 298 13.25 7.64 -9.45
C HIS A 298 11.96 7.44 -8.65
N VAL A 299 11.37 8.57 -8.26
CA VAL A 299 10.04 8.66 -7.65
C VAL A 299 9.08 9.31 -8.63
N ILE A 300 7.91 8.74 -8.80
CA ILE A 300 6.81 9.31 -9.58
C ILE A 300 5.70 9.80 -8.66
N ARG A 301 4.98 10.84 -9.08
CA ARG A 301 3.83 11.38 -8.36
C ARG A 301 2.89 12.12 -9.30
N ASN A 302 1.59 12.03 -9.06
CA ASN A 302 0.63 12.95 -9.68
C ASN A 302 0.77 14.36 -9.08
N LEU A 303 0.91 15.37 -9.92
CA LEU A 303 0.86 16.78 -9.51
C LEU A 303 -0.02 17.57 -10.49
N PRO A 304 -0.68 18.62 -10.04
CA PRO A 304 -1.31 19.60 -10.92
C PRO A 304 -0.20 20.45 -11.59
N VAL A 305 -0.18 20.46 -12.89
CA VAL A 305 0.68 21.28 -13.71
C VAL A 305 -0.23 22.03 -14.66
N GLU A 306 -0.27 23.36 -14.57
CA GLU A 306 -1.15 24.23 -15.37
C GLU A 306 -2.62 23.77 -15.32
N GLY A 307 -3.11 23.42 -14.11
CA GLY A 307 -4.49 22.97 -13.89
C GLY A 307 -4.81 21.55 -14.36
N THR A 308 -3.83 20.83 -14.90
CA THR A 308 -3.99 19.43 -15.36
C THR A 308 -3.17 18.49 -14.49
N ALA A 309 -3.77 17.38 -14.03
CA ALA A 309 -3.01 16.35 -13.35
C ALA A 309 -2.00 15.72 -14.31
N ARG A 310 -0.72 15.72 -13.92
CA ARG A 310 0.40 15.14 -14.69
C ARG A 310 1.15 14.16 -13.80
N ILE A 311 1.75 13.13 -14.38
CA ILE A 311 2.70 12.27 -13.66
C ILE A 311 4.07 12.90 -13.78
N CYS A 312 4.61 13.34 -12.63
CA CYS A 312 5.93 13.94 -12.49
C CYS A 312 6.92 12.90 -11.98
N GLN A 313 8.19 13.11 -12.27
CA GLN A 313 9.29 12.24 -11.86
C GLN A 313 10.45 13.07 -11.31
N TRP A 314 11.11 12.54 -10.28
CA TRP A 314 12.39 13.00 -9.73
C TRP A 314 13.31 11.82 -9.49
N ARG A 315 14.60 12.06 -9.48
CA ARG A 315 15.53 11.13 -8.84
C ARG A 315 15.29 11.13 -7.32
N TYR A 316 15.69 10.07 -6.64
CA TYR A 316 15.49 9.90 -5.18
C TYR A 316 16.01 11.06 -4.33
N ASP A 317 17.01 11.82 -4.81
CA ASP A 317 17.60 12.98 -4.14
C ASP A 317 16.88 14.32 -4.45
N GLY A 318 15.79 14.27 -5.20
CA GLY A 318 15.02 15.45 -5.60
C GLY A 318 15.51 16.15 -6.86
N SER A 319 16.59 15.69 -7.44
CA SER A 319 17.12 16.22 -8.72
C SER A 319 16.34 15.68 -9.92
N GLY A 320 16.56 16.26 -11.10
CA GLY A 320 16.08 15.73 -12.36
C GLY A 320 14.54 15.74 -12.50
N PHE A 321 13.87 16.77 -11.98
CA PHE A 321 12.42 16.93 -12.19
C PHE A 321 12.07 16.94 -13.66
N ARG A 322 11.07 16.15 -14.04
CA ARG A 322 10.45 16.18 -15.37
C ARG A 322 9.01 15.65 -15.33
N LEU A 323 8.24 16.01 -16.32
CA LEU A 323 6.99 15.33 -16.62
C LEU A 323 7.29 14.02 -17.34
N LEU A 324 6.53 12.96 -17.07
CA LEU A 324 6.63 11.73 -17.86
C LEU A 324 6.16 11.98 -19.29
N SER A 325 5.16 12.83 -19.47
CA SER A 325 4.62 13.25 -20.78
C SER A 325 3.94 14.60 -20.62
N GLU A 326 4.08 15.46 -21.64
CA GLU A 326 3.39 16.75 -21.74
C GLU A 326 1.92 16.60 -22.16
N LYS A 327 1.54 15.49 -22.80
CA LYS A 327 0.20 15.26 -23.33
C LYS A 327 -0.66 14.38 -22.44
N LEU A 328 -0.08 13.31 -21.87
CA LEU A 328 -0.82 12.33 -21.10
C LEU A 328 -1.28 12.91 -19.74
N LYS A 329 -2.56 12.73 -19.45
CA LYS A 329 -3.12 13.10 -18.15
C LYS A 329 -2.70 12.09 -17.09
N GLY A 330 -2.25 12.58 -15.96
CA GLY A 330 -2.06 11.82 -14.75
C GLY A 330 -3.40 11.44 -14.08
N GLY A 331 -3.36 11.21 -12.79
CA GLY A 331 -4.49 10.82 -11.95
C GLY A 331 -4.46 9.34 -11.58
N GLY A 332 -5.37 8.93 -10.71
CA GLY A 332 -5.42 7.56 -10.18
C GLY A 332 -4.15 7.14 -9.45
N HIS A 333 -3.82 5.85 -9.55
CA HIS A 333 -2.74 5.19 -8.84
C HIS A 333 -1.64 4.74 -9.83
N PRO A 334 -0.72 5.64 -10.25
CA PRO A 334 0.24 5.33 -11.30
C PRO A 334 1.31 4.34 -10.86
N ARG A 335 1.59 3.39 -11.73
CA ARG A 335 2.73 2.46 -11.68
C ARG A 335 3.42 2.48 -13.02
N ILE A 336 4.75 2.49 -13.04
CA ILE A 336 5.54 2.49 -14.27
C ILE A 336 6.55 1.35 -14.23
N GLU A 337 6.78 0.69 -15.37
CA GLU A 337 7.73 -0.39 -15.51
C GLU A 337 9.20 0.15 -15.58
N PRO A 338 10.22 -0.72 -15.40
CA PRO A 338 11.61 -0.27 -15.24
C PRO A 338 12.18 0.52 -16.43
N ALA A 339 11.78 0.24 -17.65
CA ALA A 339 12.28 0.96 -18.83
C ALA A 339 11.63 2.36 -18.99
N GLY A 340 10.57 2.65 -18.21
CA GLY A 340 9.90 3.94 -18.20
C GLY A 340 9.04 4.23 -19.44
N ARG A 341 8.76 3.20 -20.25
CA ARG A 341 7.93 3.34 -21.43
C ARG A 341 6.45 3.19 -21.12
N TYR A 342 6.09 2.19 -20.31
CA TYR A 342 4.70 1.90 -20.02
C TYR A 342 4.34 2.16 -18.56
N ALA A 343 3.29 2.94 -18.37
CA ALA A 343 2.68 3.12 -17.06
C ALA A 343 1.24 2.63 -17.08
N VAL A 344 0.76 2.11 -15.95
CA VAL A 344 -0.66 1.82 -15.72
C VAL A 344 -1.18 2.72 -14.63
N THR A 345 -2.45 3.10 -14.74
CA THR A 345 -3.18 3.85 -13.71
C THR A 345 -4.68 3.55 -13.85
N ASP A 346 -5.46 3.92 -12.85
CA ASP A 346 -6.91 3.82 -12.86
C ASP A 346 -7.56 5.19 -12.99
N ALA A 347 -8.77 5.21 -13.52
CA ALA A 347 -9.63 6.38 -13.57
C ALA A 347 -11.07 5.97 -13.25
N PHE A 348 -11.83 6.91 -12.69
CA PHE A 348 -13.22 6.67 -12.31
C PHE A 348 -14.16 7.66 -13.00
N SER A 349 -15.30 7.14 -13.45
CA SER A 349 -16.43 7.90 -13.91
C SER A 349 -17.68 7.28 -13.29
N ASP A 350 -18.20 7.90 -12.24
CA ASP A 350 -19.29 7.41 -11.40
C ASP A 350 -19.05 5.96 -10.91
N ASP A 351 -19.80 4.98 -11.41
CA ASP A 351 -19.70 3.55 -11.07
C ASP A 351 -18.77 2.75 -12.03
N GLN A 352 -17.99 3.44 -12.85
CA GLN A 352 -17.08 2.83 -13.82
C GLN A 352 -15.62 3.06 -13.43
N LEU A 353 -14.87 1.98 -13.36
CA LEU A 353 -13.41 2.00 -13.24
C LEU A 353 -12.81 1.67 -14.60
N THR A 354 -11.94 2.54 -15.08
CA THR A 354 -11.15 2.31 -16.29
C THR A 354 -9.69 2.06 -15.90
N LEU A 355 -9.15 0.90 -16.26
CA LEU A 355 -7.73 0.62 -16.19
C LEU A 355 -7.07 1.17 -17.46
N ARG A 356 -6.11 2.08 -17.29
CA ARG A 356 -5.46 2.83 -18.37
C ARG A 356 -4.02 2.36 -18.54
N LEU A 357 -3.58 2.19 -19.79
CA LEU A 357 -2.18 2.02 -20.17
C LEU A 357 -1.68 3.31 -20.82
N LEU A 358 -0.58 3.83 -20.34
CA LEU A 358 0.07 5.01 -20.88
C LEU A 358 1.37 4.57 -21.56
N ASP A 359 1.48 4.66 -22.88
CA ASP A 359 2.75 4.59 -23.61
C ASP A 359 3.40 5.97 -23.57
N VAL A 360 4.27 6.17 -22.58
CA VAL A 360 4.94 7.44 -22.30
C VAL A 360 5.79 7.91 -23.48
N LYS A 361 6.45 6.98 -24.17
CA LYS A 361 7.30 7.30 -25.32
C LYS A 361 6.51 7.72 -26.56
N ALA A 362 5.35 7.10 -26.76
CA ALA A 362 4.48 7.41 -27.90
C ALA A 362 3.45 8.51 -27.61
N ASP A 363 3.42 9.05 -26.37
CA ASP A 363 2.37 9.97 -25.90
C ASP A 363 0.94 9.46 -26.18
N ARG A 364 0.73 8.17 -26.00
CA ARG A 364 -0.53 7.50 -26.31
C ARG A 364 -1.12 6.80 -25.09
N GLU A 365 -2.42 6.94 -24.94
CA GLU A 365 -3.21 6.26 -23.91
C GLU A 365 -4.13 5.22 -24.54
N GLU A 366 -4.20 4.07 -23.87
CA GLU A 366 -5.11 2.97 -24.23
C GLU A 366 -5.95 2.56 -23.00
N LYS A 367 -7.19 2.19 -23.24
CA LYS A 367 -8.07 1.60 -22.23
C LYS A 367 -7.85 0.08 -22.21
N LEU A 368 -7.20 -0.41 -21.15
CA LEU A 368 -6.99 -1.84 -20.97
C LEU A 368 -8.30 -2.57 -20.70
N CYS A 369 -9.13 -2.03 -19.85
CA CYS A 369 -10.50 -2.44 -19.63
C CYS A 369 -11.32 -1.36 -18.94
N THR A 370 -12.65 -1.46 -19.05
CA THR A 370 -13.60 -0.71 -18.23
C THR A 370 -14.49 -1.71 -17.51
N ILE A 371 -14.62 -1.56 -16.20
CA ILE A 371 -15.35 -2.48 -15.33
C ILE A 371 -16.19 -1.71 -14.32
N ARG A 372 -17.37 -2.23 -14.01
CA ARG A 372 -18.23 -1.63 -13.01
C ARG A 372 -17.63 -1.72 -11.60
N THR A 373 -17.87 -0.71 -10.77
CA THR A 373 -17.45 -0.64 -9.37
C THR A 373 -18.49 0.12 -8.54
N PHE A 374 -18.18 0.47 -7.30
CA PHE A 374 -19.08 1.29 -6.49
C PHE A 374 -19.11 2.72 -7.01
N SER A 375 -20.32 3.29 -7.09
CA SER A 375 -20.49 4.72 -7.31
C SER A 375 -19.98 5.48 -6.07
N LYS A 376 -18.96 6.32 -6.27
CA LYS A 376 -18.42 7.17 -5.18
C LYS A 376 -19.46 8.18 -4.67
N LYS A 377 -20.40 8.56 -5.51
CA LYS A 377 -21.47 9.51 -5.16
C LYS A 377 -22.57 8.86 -4.30
N ALA A 378 -22.75 7.55 -4.44
CA ALA A 378 -23.74 6.80 -3.70
C ALA A 378 -23.25 6.31 -2.32
N LEU A 379 -21.96 6.48 -2.01
CA LEU A 379 -21.40 6.09 -0.72
C LEU A 379 -21.61 7.21 0.29
N GLU A 380 -22.29 6.89 1.40
CA GLU A 380 -22.41 7.80 2.56
C GLU A 380 -21.07 8.05 3.21
N ASP A 381 -20.22 7.02 3.32
CA ASP A 381 -18.85 7.09 3.81
C ASP A 381 -17.83 6.89 2.68
N SER A 382 -17.08 7.93 2.35
CA SER A 382 -16.06 7.90 1.31
C SER A 382 -14.89 6.96 1.60
N THR A 383 -14.72 6.52 2.85
CA THR A 383 -13.68 5.56 3.24
C THR A 383 -13.99 4.15 2.71
N LEU A 384 -15.27 3.86 2.46
CA LEU A 384 -15.75 2.58 1.91
C LEU A 384 -15.61 2.47 0.39
N ARG A 385 -15.11 3.50 -0.29
CA ARG A 385 -14.88 3.45 -1.73
C ARG A 385 -13.97 2.30 -2.13
N LEU A 386 -14.11 1.84 -3.34
CA LEU A 386 -13.20 0.88 -3.94
C LEU A 386 -12.38 1.58 -5.04
N ASP A 387 -11.09 1.74 -4.78
CA ASP A 387 -10.12 2.22 -5.77
C ASP A 387 -9.53 1.01 -6.52
N GLY A 388 -9.13 1.18 -7.80
CA GLY A 388 -8.64 0.08 -8.63
C GLY A 388 -7.29 -0.50 -8.17
N HIS A 389 -6.41 0.35 -7.64
CA HIS A 389 -5.09 0.00 -7.12
C HIS A 389 -4.28 -0.90 -8.06
N PRO A 390 -4.06 -0.53 -9.33
CA PRO A 390 -3.37 -1.39 -10.28
C PRO A 390 -1.93 -1.68 -9.84
N ALA A 391 -1.57 -2.95 -9.83
CA ALA A 391 -0.25 -3.44 -9.44
C ALA A 391 0.30 -4.39 -10.50
N PHE A 392 1.48 -4.07 -11.07
CA PHE A 392 2.15 -4.95 -12.01
C PHE A 392 2.59 -6.26 -11.36
N SER A 393 2.58 -7.33 -12.15
CA SER A 393 3.32 -8.55 -11.85
C SER A 393 4.84 -8.29 -11.85
N ARG A 394 5.60 -9.23 -11.30
CA ARG A 394 7.06 -9.08 -11.19
C ARG A 394 7.77 -8.97 -12.53
N ASP A 395 7.20 -9.55 -13.58
CA ASP A 395 7.67 -9.48 -14.98
C ASP A 395 7.04 -8.35 -15.80
N PHE A 396 6.19 -7.53 -15.17
CA PHE A 396 5.47 -6.41 -15.76
C PHE A 396 4.50 -6.78 -16.92
N ARG A 397 4.17 -8.07 -17.09
CA ARG A 397 3.28 -8.53 -18.16
C ARG A 397 1.82 -8.67 -17.75
N LYS A 398 1.51 -8.54 -16.47
CA LYS A 398 0.15 -8.58 -15.93
C LYS A 398 -0.08 -7.44 -14.96
N VAL A 399 -1.35 -7.06 -14.80
CA VAL A 399 -1.78 -6.08 -13.81
C VAL A 399 -2.89 -6.69 -12.97
N CYS A 400 -2.68 -6.78 -11.65
CA CYS A 400 -3.73 -7.08 -10.69
C CYS A 400 -4.41 -5.77 -10.27
N PHE A 401 -5.74 -5.76 -10.19
CA PHE A 401 -6.52 -4.60 -9.78
C PHE A 401 -7.84 -5.02 -9.14
N GLN A 402 -8.53 -4.07 -8.50
CA GLN A 402 -9.78 -4.28 -7.78
C GLN A 402 -10.95 -3.66 -8.51
N ALA A 403 -12.12 -4.30 -8.46
CA ALA A 403 -13.40 -3.77 -8.94
C ALA A 403 -14.58 -4.49 -8.25
N ALA A 404 -15.81 -4.01 -8.51
CA ALA A 404 -17.03 -4.59 -7.93
C ALA A 404 -18.18 -4.64 -8.95
N PRO A 405 -18.08 -5.40 -10.05
CA PRO A 405 -19.07 -5.39 -11.12
C PRO A 405 -20.47 -5.83 -10.67
N GLU A 406 -20.55 -6.65 -9.65
CA GLU A 406 -21.78 -7.18 -9.06
C GLU A 406 -22.04 -6.62 -7.65
N GLY A 407 -21.48 -5.41 -7.35
CA GLY A 407 -21.60 -4.82 -6.01
C GLY A 407 -20.77 -5.55 -4.95
N ARG A 408 -19.80 -6.40 -5.36
CA ARG A 408 -18.93 -7.18 -4.47
C ARG A 408 -17.48 -6.94 -4.82
N ARG A 409 -16.64 -6.63 -3.82
CA ARG A 409 -15.19 -6.43 -3.98
C ARG A 409 -14.54 -7.70 -4.48
N GLN A 410 -13.88 -7.63 -5.64
CA GLN A 410 -13.22 -8.74 -6.30
C GLN A 410 -11.89 -8.30 -6.92
N LEU A 411 -10.99 -9.26 -7.16
CA LEU A 411 -9.72 -9.00 -7.83
C LEU A 411 -9.75 -9.54 -9.25
N PHE A 412 -9.14 -8.75 -10.10
CA PHE A 412 -9.02 -9.02 -11.53
C PHE A 412 -7.54 -8.96 -11.96
N VAL A 413 -7.21 -9.72 -12.98
CA VAL A 413 -5.91 -9.69 -13.63
C VAL A 413 -6.10 -9.38 -15.10
N ALA A 414 -5.47 -8.32 -15.58
CA ALA A 414 -5.35 -7.98 -17.00
C ALA A 414 -4.02 -8.52 -17.53
N ASP A 415 -4.07 -9.23 -18.68
CA ASP A 415 -2.88 -9.76 -19.35
C ASP A 415 -2.40 -8.77 -20.42
N LEU A 416 -1.17 -8.28 -20.27
CA LEU A 416 -0.53 -7.31 -21.16
C LEU A 416 0.47 -7.95 -22.13
N ALA A 417 0.72 -9.25 -22.06
CA ALA A 417 1.81 -9.90 -22.79
C ALA A 417 1.79 -9.63 -24.30
N ARG A 418 0.58 -9.52 -24.89
CA ARG A 418 0.41 -9.23 -26.33
C ARG A 418 0.37 -7.74 -26.66
N ILE A 419 0.24 -6.87 -25.65
CA ILE A 419 0.13 -5.42 -25.82
C ILE A 419 1.51 -4.76 -25.70
N LEU A 420 2.37 -5.34 -24.85
CA LEU A 420 3.72 -4.83 -24.59
C LEU A 420 4.80 -5.49 -25.45
N SER A 421 4.40 -6.32 -26.41
CA SER A 421 5.32 -6.98 -27.35
C SER A 421 5.90 -6.03 -28.39
#